data_85861552390ffce641aead1c9fd5c3f9
#
_entry.id   85861552390ffce641aead1c9fd5c3f9
#
_cell.length_a   1.000
_cell.length_b   1.000
_cell.length_c   1.000
_cell.angle_alpha   90.00
_cell.angle_beta   90.00
_cell.angle_gamma   90.00
#
_symmetry.space_group_name_H-M   'P 1'
#
loop_
_entity.id
_entity.type
_entity.pdbx_description
1 polymer ?
#
loop_
_entity_poly.entity_id
_entity_poly.type
_entity_poly.pdbx_seq_one_letter_code
_entity_poly.pdbx_strand_id
1 'polypeptide(L)'
;MKILKTHFRKNDLFYTLVCRNDKVAIYETRQEEDMIRCHFEVARIYIRPAHTAFDVDFEEAEVPTSNDQFYYDGSGAFIKRDNAMKHFLKLSKDLYRGVKQPNRLDTDLPE
;
A
#
# COMPACT_ATOMS: atom_id res chain seq x y z
N MET A 1 7.38 7.61 -16.25
CA MET A 1 6.98 6.70 -15.15
C MET A 1 5.47 6.68 -15.00
N LYS A 2 4.89 5.49 -14.88
CA LYS A 2 3.46 5.37 -14.58
C LYS A 2 3.21 5.72 -13.12
N ILE A 3 2.23 6.57 -12.85
CA ILE A 3 1.82 6.91 -11.50
C ILE A 3 0.90 5.81 -10.92
N LEU A 4 0.76 5.81 -9.61
CA LEU A 4 -0.07 4.86 -8.88
C LEU A 4 -1.51 4.84 -9.42
N LYS A 5 -2.05 3.64 -9.63
CA LYS A 5 -3.43 3.48 -10.12
C LYS A 5 -4.43 3.95 -9.06
N THR A 6 -5.46 4.65 -9.53
CA THR A 6 -6.56 5.13 -8.65
C THR A 6 -7.65 4.08 -8.46
N HIS A 7 -7.79 3.17 -9.41
CA HIS A 7 -8.76 2.07 -9.36
C HIS A 7 -8.10 0.82 -9.92
N PHE A 8 -8.22 -0.29 -9.19
CA PHE A 8 -7.75 -1.57 -9.70
C PHE A 8 -8.39 -2.72 -8.94
N ARG A 9 -8.26 -3.92 -9.49
CA ARG A 9 -8.73 -5.16 -8.87
C ARG A 9 -7.51 -6.04 -8.54
N LYS A 10 -7.50 -6.58 -7.33
CA LYS A 10 -6.44 -7.48 -6.86
C LYS A 10 -7.02 -8.40 -5.79
N ASN A 11 -6.71 -9.69 -5.85
CA ASN A 11 -7.18 -10.68 -4.86
C ASN A 11 -8.71 -10.65 -4.67
N ASP A 12 -9.46 -10.50 -5.76
CA ASP A 12 -10.92 -10.40 -5.78
C ASP A 12 -11.48 -9.20 -5.00
N LEU A 13 -10.65 -8.20 -4.75
CA LEU A 13 -11.05 -6.94 -4.13
C LEU A 13 -10.94 -5.80 -5.14
N PHE A 14 -11.87 -4.87 -5.06
CA PHE A 14 -11.80 -3.60 -5.78
C PHE A 14 -11.14 -2.56 -4.90
N TYR A 15 -10.13 -1.91 -5.43
CA TYR A 15 -9.34 -0.87 -4.75
C TYR A 15 -9.64 0.49 -5.36
N THR A 16 -9.95 1.45 -4.50
CA THR A 16 -10.15 2.85 -4.89
C THR A 16 -9.24 3.72 -4.04
N LEU A 17 -8.41 4.52 -4.70
CA LEU A 17 -7.50 5.45 -4.01
C LEU A 17 -8.30 6.53 -3.30
N VAL A 18 -8.08 6.67 -1.99
CA VAL A 18 -8.70 7.71 -1.17
C VAL A 18 -7.81 8.94 -1.11
N CYS A 19 -6.56 8.77 -0.76
CA CYS A 19 -5.55 9.83 -0.77
C CYS A 19 -4.15 9.23 -0.77
N ARG A 20 -3.17 10.06 -1.08
CA ARG A 20 -1.77 9.64 -1.11
C ARG A 20 -0.82 10.82 -0.91
N ASN A 21 0.42 10.50 -0.58
CA ASN A 21 1.58 11.33 -0.83
C ASN A 21 2.60 10.53 -1.67
N ASP A 22 3.86 10.92 -1.72
CA ASP A 22 4.86 10.22 -2.53
C ASP A 22 5.24 8.85 -2.00
N LYS A 23 4.98 8.57 -0.72
CA LYS A 23 5.47 7.37 -0.04
C LYS A 23 4.39 6.42 0.43
N VAL A 24 3.17 6.92 0.65
CA VAL A 24 2.08 6.16 1.26
C VAL A 24 0.76 6.50 0.60
N ALA A 25 -0.11 5.51 0.48
CA ALA A 25 -1.47 5.68 -0.04
C ALA A 25 -2.48 5.02 0.89
N ILE A 26 -3.70 5.54 0.90
CA ILE A 26 -4.85 4.86 1.48
C ILE A 26 -5.75 4.41 0.35
N TYR A 27 -6.11 3.13 0.35
CA TYR A 27 -7.10 2.54 -0.53
C TYR A 27 -8.32 2.11 0.25
N GLU A 28 -9.50 2.41 -0.27
CA GLU A 28 -10.73 1.76 0.13
C GLU A 28 -10.85 0.47 -0.65
N THR A 29 -11.15 -0.64 0.04
CA THR A 29 -11.28 -1.95 -0.58
C THR A 29 -12.67 -2.52 -0.38
N ARG A 30 -13.20 -3.19 -1.40
CA ARG A 30 -14.53 -3.82 -1.39
C ARG A 30 -14.47 -5.15 -2.12
N GLN A 31 -15.25 -6.14 -1.67
CA GLN A 31 -15.36 -7.42 -2.38
C GLN A 31 -16.02 -7.25 -3.75
N GLU A 32 -17.06 -6.41 -3.79
CA GLU A 32 -17.75 -6.02 -5.01
C GLU A 32 -17.88 -4.51 -5.04
N GLU A 33 -17.91 -3.93 -6.23
CA GLU A 33 -17.86 -2.49 -6.41
C GLU A 33 -18.98 -1.74 -5.68
N ASP A 34 -20.16 -2.36 -5.61
CA ASP A 34 -21.36 -1.78 -5.00
C ASP A 34 -21.62 -2.23 -3.57
N MET A 35 -20.74 -3.04 -2.98
CA MET A 35 -20.91 -3.48 -1.59
C MET A 35 -20.75 -2.33 -0.61
N ILE A 36 -21.63 -2.29 0.37
CA ILE A 36 -21.59 -1.30 1.45
C ILE A 36 -20.41 -1.54 2.38
N ARG A 37 -20.06 -2.80 2.62
CA ARG A 37 -18.94 -3.14 3.51
C ARG A 37 -17.62 -2.94 2.80
N CYS A 38 -16.79 -2.11 3.38
CA CYS A 38 -15.44 -1.86 2.90
C CYS A 38 -14.47 -1.85 4.07
N HIS A 39 -13.21 -2.00 3.76
CA HIS A 39 -12.13 -1.71 4.69
C HIS A 39 -11.09 -0.83 3.99
N PHE A 40 -10.09 -0.40 4.73
CA PHE A 40 -9.08 0.52 4.24
C PHE A 40 -7.71 -0.11 4.38
N GLU A 41 -6.89 0.02 3.35
CA GLU A 41 -5.50 -0.39 3.40
C GLU A 41 -4.60 0.83 3.28
N VAL A 42 -3.71 0.97 4.25
CA VAL A 42 -2.63 1.95 4.20
C VAL A 42 -1.43 1.22 3.64
N ALA A 43 -1.02 1.59 2.43
CA ALA A 43 0.01 0.88 1.69
C ALA A 43 1.19 1.79 1.38
N ARG A 44 2.41 1.31 1.61
CA ARG A 44 3.61 1.99 1.10
C ARG A 44 3.63 1.93 -0.41
N ILE A 45 4.19 2.97 -1.01
CA ILE A 45 4.36 3.08 -2.45
C ILE A 45 5.83 2.78 -2.78
N TYR A 46 6.04 1.89 -3.75
CA TYR A 46 7.36 1.54 -4.25
C TYR A 46 7.50 1.95 -5.71
N ILE A 47 8.73 2.15 -6.13
CA ILE A 47 9.05 2.35 -7.54
C ILE A 47 9.52 1.02 -8.11
N ARG A 48 8.75 0.45 -9.01
CA ARG A 48 9.14 -0.72 -9.77
C ARG A 48 9.94 -0.26 -10.99
N PRO A 49 11.22 -0.67 -11.12
CA PRO A 49 12.04 -0.23 -12.25
C PRO A 49 11.49 -0.74 -13.58
N ALA A 50 11.82 -0.02 -14.65
CA ALA A 50 11.55 -0.48 -16.01
C ALA A 50 12.20 -1.85 -16.24
N HIS A 51 11.48 -2.74 -16.90
CA HIS A 51 11.96 -4.09 -17.17
C HIS A 51 11.29 -4.68 -18.40
N THR A 52 11.86 -5.78 -18.90
CA THR A 52 11.30 -6.53 -20.02
C THR A 52 10.92 -7.92 -19.51
N ALA A 53 9.70 -8.36 -19.80
CA ALA A 53 9.21 -9.69 -19.48
C ALA A 53 8.27 -10.16 -20.59
N PHE A 54 8.40 -11.44 -20.99
CA PHE A 54 7.56 -12.03 -22.04
C PHE A 54 7.59 -11.23 -23.36
N ASP A 55 8.77 -10.71 -23.73
CA ASP A 55 8.98 -9.86 -24.92
C ASP A 55 8.18 -8.53 -24.89
N VAL A 56 7.72 -8.12 -23.70
CA VAL A 56 7.03 -6.85 -23.50
C VAL A 56 7.88 -5.94 -22.62
N ASP A 57 8.04 -4.70 -23.05
CA ASP A 57 8.73 -3.67 -22.28
C ASP A 57 7.75 -3.00 -21.32
N PHE A 58 8.10 -3.02 -20.03
CA PHE A 58 7.35 -2.33 -18.97
C PHE A 58 8.14 -1.12 -18.50
N GLU A 59 7.49 0.04 -18.49
CA GLU A 59 8.12 1.24 -17.98
C GLU A 59 8.18 1.24 -16.45
N GLU A 60 9.03 2.11 -15.89
CA GLU A 60 9.07 2.37 -14.46
C GLU A 60 7.68 2.80 -13.97
N ALA A 61 7.26 2.29 -12.83
CA ALA A 61 5.92 2.55 -12.29
C ALA A 61 5.92 2.64 -10.77
N GLU A 62 5.05 3.51 -10.24
CA GLU A 62 4.67 3.44 -8.85
C GLU A 62 3.72 2.27 -8.64
N VAL A 63 3.98 1.48 -7.60
CA VAL A 63 3.15 0.32 -7.24
C VAL A 63 2.93 0.29 -5.73
N PRO A 64 1.76 -0.15 -5.27
CA PRO A 64 1.57 -0.36 -3.84
C PRO A 64 2.35 -1.57 -3.37
N THR A 65 2.58 -1.64 -2.07
CA THR A 65 3.25 -2.78 -1.44
C THR A 65 2.68 -4.12 -1.92
N SER A 66 3.55 -5.10 -2.08
CA SER A 66 3.14 -6.47 -2.43
C SER A 66 2.55 -7.19 -1.21
N ASN A 67 1.83 -8.30 -1.45
CA ASN A 67 1.28 -9.11 -0.37
C ASN A 67 2.38 -9.63 0.57
N ASP A 68 3.56 -9.92 0.04
CA ASP A 68 4.69 -10.42 0.83
C ASP A 68 5.26 -9.37 1.78
N GLN A 69 5.16 -8.09 1.42
CA GLN A 69 5.69 -6.97 2.22
C GLN A 69 4.64 -6.34 3.12
N PHE A 70 3.37 -6.57 2.85
CA PHE A 70 2.28 -5.98 3.62
C PHE A 70 2.39 -6.37 5.09
N TYR A 71 2.18 -5.42 5.99
CA TYR A 71 2.42 -5.48 7.43
C TYR A 71 3.91 -5.46 7.84
N TYR A 72 4.83 -5.92 7.00
CA TYR A 72 6.25 -5.92 7.34
C TYR A 72 6.93 -4.58 7.06
N ASP A 73 6.34 -3.76 6.22
CA ASP A 73 6.89 -2.48 5.78
C ASP A 73 6.20 -1.26 6.38
N GLY A 74 5.34 -1.46 7.38
CA GLY A 74 4.53 -0.42 7.98
C GLY A 74 3.13 -0.31 7.40
N SER A 75 2.83 -1.01 6.29
CA SER A 75 1.47 -1.06 5.72
C SER A 75 0.52 -1.78 6.67
N GLY A 76 -0.76 -1.51 6.57
CA GLY A 76 -1.76 -2.15 7.42
C GLY A 76 -3.19 -1.99 6.90
N ALA A 77 -4.08 -2.84 7.42
CA ALA A 77 -5.51 -2.84 7.08
C ALA A 77 -6.34 -2.38 8.27
N PHE A 78 -7.38 -1.61 7.99
CA PHE A 78 -8.23 -0.98 9.00
C PHE A 78 -9.69 -1.05 8.60
N ILE A 79 -10.56 -1.31 9.56
CA ILE A 79 -12.01 -1.31 9.33
C ILE A 79 -12.53 0.13 9.27
N LYS A 80 -11.99 1.03 10.09
CA LYS A 80 -12.44 2.42 10.17
C LYS A 80 -11.51 3.36 9.42
N ARG A 81 -12.08 4.25 8.63
CA ARG A 81 -11.35 5.27 7.88
C ARG A 81 -10.47 6.15 8.79
N ASP A 82 -11.00 6.54 9.97
CA ASP A 82 -10.25 7.39 10.90
C ASP A 82 -8.96 6.72 11.39
N ASN A 83 -9.02 5.43 11.67
CA ASN A 83 -7.84 4.67 12.08
C ASN A 83 -6.83 4.53 10.93
N ALA A 84 -7.31 4.32 9.72
CA ALA A 84 -6.47 4.30 8.53
C ALA A 84 -5.77 5.66 8.34
N MET A 85 -6.50 6.75 8.48
CA MET A 85 -5.95 8.10 8.35
C MET A 85 -4.86 8.38 9.40
N LYS A 86 -5.10 7.99 10.65
CA LYS A 86 -4.10 8.13 11.72
C LYS A 86 -2.83 7.36 11.39
N HIS A 87 -2.98 6.13 10.93
CA HIS A 87 -1.84 5.31 10.54
C HIS A 87 -1.10 5.89 9.33
N PHE A 88 -1.84 6.36 8.33
CA PHE A 88 -1.28 7.04 7.17
C PHE A 88 -0.41 8.22 7.56
N LEU A 89 -0.91 9.08 8.46
CA LEU A 89 -0.16 10.25 8.93
C LEU A 89 1.10 9.85 9.70
N LYS A 90 0.99 8.87 10.58
CA LYS A 90 2.13 8.38 11.36
C LYS A 90 3.20 7.74 10.46
N LEU A 91 2.80 6.84 9.59
CA LEU A 91 3.71 6.16 8.68
C LEU A 91 4.39 7.14 7.74
N SER A 92 3.63 8.07 7.18
CA SER A 92 4.17 9.13 6.32
C SER A 92 5.22 9.96 7.03
N LYS A 93 4.93 10.40 8.25
CA LYS A 93 5.85 11.17 9.08
C LYS A 93 7.14 10.40 9.33
N ASP A 94 7.03 9.14 9.71
CA ASP A 94 8.19 8.28 9.97
C ASP A 94 9.04 8.10 8.73
N LEU A 95 8.43 7.82 7.58
CA LEU A 95 9.15 7.61 6.32
C LEU A 95 9.83 8.87 5.82
N TYR A 96 9.18 10.04 5.93
CA TYR A 96 9.79 11.31 5.54
C TYR A 96 10.94 11.73 6.46
N ARG A 97 10.95 11.24 7.70
CA ARG A 97 12.07 11.44 8.63
C ARG A 97 13.18 10.41 8.47
N GLY A 98 12.99 9.42 7.61
CA GLY A 98 13.94 8.33 7.43
C GLY A 98 13.92 7.30 8.55
N VAL A 99 12.85 7.25 9.35
CA VAL A 99 12.70 6.22 10.39
C VAL A 99 12.43 4.88 9.72
N LYS A 100 13.29 3.91 10.02
CA LYS A 100 13.10 2.55 9.50
C LYS A 100 11.92 1.88 10.19
N GLN A 101 11.00 1.32 9.39
CA GLN A 101 9.88 0.57 9.93
C GLN A 101 10.35 -0.80 10.44
N PRO A 102 9.84 -1.24 11.60
CA PRO A 102 10.20 -2.57 12.10
C PRO A 102 9.65 -3.64 11.16
N ASN A 103 10.49 -4.62 10.84
CA ASN A 103 10.04 -5.83 10.18
C ASN A 103 9.30 -6.68 11.23
N ARG A 104 8.12 -7.16 10.88
CA ARG A 104 7.31 -7.96 11.81
C ARG A 104 8.03 -9.23 12.26
N LEU A 105 8.85 -9.81 11.40
CA LEU A 105 9.69 -10.95 11.76
C LEU A 105 10.70 -10.59 12.85
N ASP A 106 11.28 -9.40 12.79
CA ASP A 106 12.24 -8.92 13.78
C ASP A 106 11.57 -8.71 15.14
N THR A 107 10.30 -8.26 15.14
CA THR A 107 9.55 -8.05 16.40
C THR A 107 9.10 -9.35 17.04
N ASP A 108 8.97 -10.42 16.27
CA ASP A 108 8.55 -11.74 16.75
C ASP A 108 9.74 -12.58 17.24
N LEU A 109 10.98 -12.11 17.02
CA LEU A 109 12.17 -12.83 17.48
C LEU A 109 12.44 -12.52 18.96
N PRO A 110 12.79 -13.53 19.76
CA PRO A 110 13.21 -13.29 21.13
C PRO A 110 14.54 -12.52 21.15
N GLU A 111 14.60 -11.56 21.99
CA GLU A 111 15.83 -10.80 22.20
C GLU A 111 16.88 -11.65 22.96
#